data_74b85c531158e1fdd14ff0ee5607bcb9
#
_entry.id   74b85c531158e1fdd14ff0ee5607bcb9
#
_cell.length_a   1.000
_cell.length_b   1.000
_cell.length_c   1.000
_cell.angle_alpha   90.00
_cell.angle_beta   90.00
_cell.angle_gamma   90.00
#
_symmetry.space_group_name_H-M   'P 1'
#
loop_
_entity.id
_entity.type
_entity.pdbx_description
1 polymer ?
#
loop_
_entity_poly.entity_id
_entity_poly.type
_entity_poly.pdbx_seq_one_letter_code
_entity_poly.pdbx_strand_id
1 'polypeptide(L)'
;NGDGILNADELGTDGSFNAQVALGPDALDGTVVNVNGTNYTVTAADLANGYITATLDATAADPVTGQIVIHAEAVDAQGNVDVADADVTLTIDTTPQDLITAITVPEDLNGDGILNAAELGTDGTFNAQVALGPDAIDGTVVNVNGTNYTVTAADLANGYITAAIPVTGEGPVAIHAEAVDAQGNVDVADADVTV
;
A
#
# COMPACT_ATOMS: atom_id res chain seq x y z
N ASN A 1 1.33 8.34 -5.39
CA ASN A 1 1.32 9.44 -4.41
C ASN A 1 2.51 10.41 -4.60
N GLY A 2 3.58 10.03 -5.29
CA GLY A 2 4.72 10.88 -5.62
C GLY A 2 5.76 11.03 -4.50
N ASP A 3 5.80 10.11 -3.56
CA ASP A 3 6.76 10.09 -2.45
C ASP A 3 8.10 9.42 -2.79
N GLY A 4 8.21 8.80 -3.96
CA GLY A 4 9.40 8.09 -4.41
C GLY A 4 9.46 6.63 -3.92
N ILE A 5 8.38 6.12 -3.33
CA ILE A 5 8.23 4.74 -2.90
C ILE A 5 7.11 4.11 -3.72
N LEU A 6 7.30 2.89 -4.18
CA LEU A 6 6.27 2.08 -4.82
C LEU A 6 5.86 0.96 -3.87
N ASN A 7 4.66 1.07 -3.34
CA ASN A 7 4.04 0.07 -2.48
C ASN A 7 3.30 -1.02 -3.30
N ALA A 8 2.69 -1.98 -2.60
CA ALA A 8 2.00 -3.09 -3.24
C ALA A 8 0.83 -2.66 -4.14
N ASP A 9 0.09 -1.59 -3.77
CA ASP A 9 -1.06 -1.08 -4.52
C ASP A 9 -0.67 -0.28 -5.77
N GLU A 10 0.53 0.31 -5.78
CA GLU A 10 1.05 1.09 -6.91
C GLU A 10 1.73 0.24 -7.97
N LEU A 11 2.13 -0.98 -7.61
CA LEU A 11 2.64 -1.96 -8.56
C LEU A 11 1.50 -2.66 -9.30
N GLY A 12 1.72 -3.01 -10.57
CA GLY A 12 0.80 -3.89 -11.29
C GLY A 12 0.76 -5.29 -10.66
N THR A 13 -0.29 -6.04 -10.95
CA THR A 13 -0.43 -7.44 -10.47
C THR A 13 0.67 -8.37 -10.97
N ASP A 14 1.42 -7.94 -11.99
CA ASP A 14 2.59 -8.62 -12.56
C ASP A 14 3.92 -8.12 -11.95
N GLY A 15 3.87 -7.23 -10.94
CA GLY A 15 5.05 -6.65 -10.33
C GLY A 15 5.74 -5.58 -11.18
N SER A 16 5.04 -5.01 -12.16
CA SER A 16 5.57 -3.96 -13.03
C SER A 16 5.01 -2.57 -12.65
N PHE A 17 5.69 -1.53 -13.11
CA PHE A 17 5.25 -0.15 -13.03
C PHE A 17 5.65 0.63 -14.28
N ASN A 18 5.02 1.77 -14.50
CA ASN A 18 5.28 2.61 -15.67
C ASN A 18 6.06 3.87 -15.28
N ALA A 19 7.14 4.13 -16.01
CA ALA A 19 7.88 5.38 -15.97
C ALA A 19 7.58 6.20 -17.22
N GLN A 20 7.37 7.50 -17.06
CA GLN A 20 7.22 8.45 -18.16
C GLN A 20 8.53 9.18 -18.38
N VAL A 21 9.09 9.07 -19.60
CA VAL A 21 10.27 9.81 -20.01
C VAL A 21 9.84 10.94 -20.93
N ALA A 22 10.03 12.18 -20.47
CA ALA A 22 9.69 13.36 -21.24
C ALA A 22 10.53 13.46 -22.53
N LEU A 23 9.90 13.84 -23.61
CA LEU A 23 10.56 14.01 -24.91
C LEU A 23 11.01 15.47 -25.08
N GLY A 24 12.25 15.64 -25.49
CA GLY A 24 12.79 16.94 -25.87
C GLY A 24 12.21 17.45 -27.21
N PRO A 25 12.42 18.75 -27.54
CA PRO A 25 11.85 19.39 -28.71
C PRO A 25 12.36 18.81 -30.05
N ASP A 26 13.51 18.15 -30.00
CA ASP A 26 14.16 17.56 -31.20
C ASP A 26 13.79 16.08 -31.41
N ALA A 27 12.95 15.50 -30.51
CA ALA A 27 12.45 14.13 -30.68
C ALA A 27 11.53 14.03 -31.90
N LEU A 28 11.72 12.99 -32.69
CA LEU A 28 10.96 12.72 -33.92
C LEU A 28 10.30 11.33 -33.86
N ASP A 29 9.31 11.13 -34.70
CA ASP A 29 8.75 9.79 -34.95
C ASP A 29 9.86 8.85 -35.43
N GLY A 30 10.02 7.70 -34.72
CA GLY A 30 11.11 6.76 -34.98
C GLY A 30 12.37 6.98 -34.15
N THR A 31 12.50 8.06 -33.35
CA THR A 31 13.57 8.21 -32.35
C THR A 31 13.54 7.02 -31.39
N VAL A 32 14.72 6.50 -31.04
CA VAL A 32 14.83 5.40 -30.07
C VAL A 32 15.31 5.95 -28.74
N VAL A 33 14.53 5.73 -27.70
CA VAL A 33 14.90 6.01 -26.32
C VAL A 33 15.19 4.69 -25.62
N ASN A 34 16.37 4.55 -25.06
CA ASN A 34 16.75 3.43 -24.22
C ASN A 34 16.42 3.76 -22.75
N VAL A 35 15.67 2.90 -22.10
CA VAL A 35 15.38 3.02 -20.67
C VAL A 35 15.86 1.74 -19.99
N ASN A 36 16.83 1.86 -19.11
CA ASN A 36 17.46 0.73 -18.41
C ASN A 36 17.82 -0.46 -19.33
N GLY A 37 18.33 -0.17 -20.53
CA GLY A 37 18.73 -1.19 -21.50
C GLY A 37 17.62 -1.67 -22.45
N THR A 38 16.38 -1.23 -22.27
CA THR A 38 15.25 -1.55 -23.16
C THR A 38 14.95 -0.38 -24.10
N ASN A 39 14.84 -0.69 -25.39
CA ASN A 39 14.60 0.32 -26.42
C ASN A 39 13.09 0.55 -26.63
N TYR A 40 12.68 1.81 -26.59
CA TYR A 40 11.34 2.29 -26.90
C TYR A 40 11.42 3.21 -28.13
N THR A 41 10.62 2.91 -29.14
CA THR A 41 10.56 3.75 -30.35
C THR A 41 9.47 4.79 -30.18
N VAL A 42 9.85 6.06 -30.28
CA VAL A 42 8.93 7.20 -30.21
C VAL A 42 7.96 7.14 -31.39
N THR A 43 6.68 7.28 -31.10
CA THR A 43 5.59 7.33 -32.06
C THR A 43 4.99 8.74 -32.15
N ALA A 44 4.18 8.97 -33.20
CA ALA A 44 3.43 10.23 -33.35
C ALA A 44 2.50 10.50 -32.16
N ALA A 45 2.00 9.43 -31.50
CA ALA A 45 1.19 9.57 -30.27
C ALA A 45 2.03 10.03 -29.07
N ASP A 46 3.24 9.50 -28.91
CA ASP A 46 4.17 9.91 -27.86
C ASP A 46 4.60 11.37 -28.02
N LEU A 47 4.87 11.78 -29.27
CA LEU A 47 5.15 13.19 -29.58
C LEU A 47 3.97 14.12 -29.22
N ALA A 48 2.74 13.68 -29.47
CA ALA A 48 1.55 14.44 -29.11
C ALA A 48 1.34 14.52 -27.59
N ASN A 49 1.72 13.46 -26.86
CA ASN A 49 1.67 13.40 -25.39
C ASN A 49 2.85 14.13 -24.73
N GLY A 50 3.98 14.26 -25.43
CA GLY A 50 5.22 14.85 -24.93
C GLY A 50 6.09 13.88 -24.10
N TYR A 51 5.77 12.59 -24.07
CA TYR A 51 6.53 11.57 -23.35
C TYR A 51 6.35 10.17 -23.97
N ILE A 52 7.29 9.29 -23.70
CA ILE A 52 7.11 7.84 -23.85
C ILE A 52 6.76 7.21 -22.51
N THR A 53 6.09 6.06 -22.53
CA THR A 53 5.87 5.23 -21.34
C THR A 53 6.73 3.99 -21.42
N ALA A 54 7.62 3.81 -20.43
CA ALA A 54 8.46 2.63 -20.28
C ALA A 54 7.89 1.76 -19.16
N THR A 55 7.63 0.49 -19.43
CA THR A 55 7.25 -0.49 -18.40
C THR A 55 8.50 -1.12 -17.81
N LEU A 56 8.64 -1.06 -16.51
CA LEU A 56 9.78 -1.55 -15.74
C LEU A 56 9.33 -2.64 -14.77
N ASP A 57 10.18 -3.60 -14.50
CA ASP A 57 9.95 -4.71 -13.58
C ASP A 57 10.54 -4.35 -12.21
N ALA A 58 9.71 -4.38 -11.15
CA ALA A 58 10.13 -4.10 -9.77
C ALA A 58 11.17 -5.11 -9.26
N THR A 59 11.23 -6.32 -9.83
CA THR A 59 12.25 -7.32 -9.47
C THR A 59 13.67 -6.93 -9.88
N ALA A 60 13.82 -5.88 -10.72
CA ALA A 60 15.11 -5.29 -11.07
C ALA A 60 15.68 -4.39 -9.96
N ALA A 61 14.93 -4.13 -8.88
CA ALA A 61 15.43 -3.39 -7.73
C ALA A 61 16.59 -4.12 -7.04
N ASP A 62 17.50 -3.35 -6.47
CA ASP A 62 18.59 -3.90 -5.66
C ASP A 62 18.00 -4.68 -4.46
N PRO A 63 18.35 -5.96 -4.27
CA PRO A 63 17.71 -6.82 -3.26
C PRO A 63 18.08 -6.44 -1.81
N VAL A 64 19.04 -5.53 -1.61
CA VAL A 64 19.46 -5.08 -0.27
C VAL A 64 18.80 -3.75 0.10
N THR A 65 18.71 -2.84 -0.87
CA THR A 65 18.19 -1.48 -0.64
C THR A 65 16.75 -1.30 -1.08
N GLY A 66 16.19 -2.24 -1.86
CA GLY A 66 14.88 -2.08 -2.50
C GLY A 66 14.86 -1.01 -3.59
N GLN A 67 15.99 -0.41 -3.94
CA GLN A 67 16.05 0.71 -4.86
C GLN A 67 16.15 0.28 -6.32
N ILE A 68 15.45 0.97 -7.18
CA ILE A 68 15.60 0.90 -8.64
C ILE A 68 15.94 2.29 -9.17
N VAL A 69 17.02 2.35 -9.99
CA VAL A 69 17.41 3.57 -10.69
C VAL A 69 16.86 3.50 -12.11
N ILE A 70 16.19 4.53 -12.52
CA ILE A 70 15.64 4.68 -13.87
C ILE A 70 16.54 5.66 -14.62
N HIS A 71 17.25 5.12 -15.61
CA HIS A 71 18.13 5.85 -16.52
C HIS A 71 17.55 5.85 -17.92
N ALA A 72 17.52 7.01 -18.58
CA ALA A 72 17.03 7.13 -19.95
C ALA A 72 18.02 7.88 -20.83
N GLU A 73 18.25 7.37 -22.02
CA GLU A 73 19.09 7.99 -23.04
C GLU A 73 18.49 7.83 -24.44
N ALA A 74 18.74 8.78 -25.31
CA ALA A 74 18.38 8.71 -26.72
C ALA A 74 19.62 8.94 -27.58
N VAL A 75 19.61 8.35 -28.80
CA VAL A 75 20.70 8.52 -29.75
C VAL A 75 20.15 9.14 -31.02
N ASP A 76 20.75 10.25 -31.45
CA ASP A 76 20.39 10.88 -32.72
C ASP A 76 20.90 10.10 -33.93
N ALA A 77 20.49 10.50 -35.13
CA ALA A 77 20.88 9.85 -36.37
C ALA A 77 22.38 9.95 -36.66
N GLN A 78 23.10 10.82 -35.99
CA GLN A 78 24.55 11.04 -36.09
C GLN A 78 25.32 10.24 -35.03
N GLY A 79 24.63 9.58 -34.10
CA GLY A 79 25.22 8.78 -33.04
C GLY A 79 25.57 9.59 -31.77
N ASN A 80 25.08 10.82 -31.63
CA ASN A 80 25.25 11.58 -30.40
C ASN A 80 24.21 11.11 -29.38
N VAL A 81 24.64 10.96 -28.14
CA VAL A 81 23.80 10.52 -27.04
C VAL A 81 23.24 11.73 -26.31
N ASP A 82 21.94 11.75 -26.14
CA ASP A 82 21.22 12.65 -25.27
C ASP A 82 20.73 11.84 -24.04
N VAL A 83 21.13 12.27 -22.86
CA VAL A 83 20.83 11.60 -21.58
C VAL A 83 19.83 12.47 -20.84
N ALA A 84 18.82 11.86 -20.20
CA ALA A 84 17.92 12.58 -19.32
C ALA A 84 18.69 13.38 -18.27
N ASP A 85 18.20 14.56 -17.92
CA ASP A 85 18.89 15.51 -17.04
C ASP A 85 19.30 14.93 -15.69
N ALA A 86 18.54 13.95 -15.19
CA ALA A 86 18.84 13.21 -13.97
C ALA A 86 18.18 11.82 -13.98
N ASP A 87 18.88 10.86 -13.39
CA ASP A 87 18.30 9.58 -13.07
C ASP A 87 17.25 9.72 -11.96
N VAL A 88 16.19 8.92 -12.03
CA VAL A 88 15.18 8.83 -10.98
C VAL A 88 15.43 7.56 -10.17
N THR A 89 15.53 7.70 -8.86
CA THR A 89 15.61 6.56 -7.94
C THR A 89 14.28 6.41 -7.22
N LEU A 90 13.70 5.21 -7.30
CA LEU A 90 12.53 4.81 -6.54
C LEU A 90 12.89 3.70 -5.56
N THR A 91 12.17 3.59 -4.47
CA THR A 91 12.26 2.48 -3.52
C THR A 91 11.04 1.58 -3.70
N ILE A 92 11.25 0.28 -3.83
CA ILE A 92 10.18 -0.72 -3.85
C ILE A 92 10.01 -1.22 -2.42
N ASP A 93 8.86 -0.99 -1.82
CA ASP A 93 8.50 -1.49 -0.51
C ASP A 93 7.06 -2.00 -0.53
N THR A 94 6.91 -3.30 -0.61
CA THR A 94 5.62 -3.99 -0.70
C THR A 94 5.29 -4.79 0.56
N THR A 95 6.08 -4.62 1.62
CA THR A 95 5.93 -5.38 2.85
C THR A 95 5.23 -4.52 3.89
N PRO A 96 4.00 -4.86 4.31
CA PRO A 96 3.35 -4.16 5.41
C PRO A 96 4.17 -4.26 6.70
N GLN A 97 4.20 -3.18 7.46
CA GLN A 97 4.66 -3.22 8.83
C GLN A 97 3.63 -4.00 9.68
N ASP A 98 4.10 -4.70 10.71
CA ASP A 98 3.25 -5.44 11.66
C ASP A 98 2.61 -4.44 12.63
N LEU A 99 1.51 -3.83 12.20
CA LEU A 99 0.80 -2.77 12.93
C LEU A 99 -0.33 -3.34 13.79
N ILE A 100 -1.00 -4.42 13.31
CA ILE A 100 -2.10 -5.10 14.00
C ILE A 100 -1.96 -6.61 13.85
N THR A 101 -2.29 -7.39 14.89
CA THR A 101 -1.99 -8.82 14.88
C THR A 101 -3.23 -9.72 14.99
N ALA A 102 -4.26 -9.30 15.70
CA ALA A 102 -5.44 -10.11 15.95
C ALA A 102 -6.62 -9.27 16.43
N ILE A 103 -7.81 -9.82 16.32
CA ILE A 103 -9.03 -9.27 16.92
C ILE A 103 -9.57 -10.24 17.96
N THR A 104 -9.96 -9.74 19.12
CA THR A 104 -10.64 -10.49 20.16
C THR A 104 -11.91 -9.76 20.59
N VAL A 105 -12.90 -10.50 21.07
CA VAL A 105 -14.16 -9.97 21.60
C VAL A 105 -14.24 -10.32 23.10
N PRO A 106 -13.95 -9.36 23.99
CA PRO A 106 -13.89 -9.62 25.44
C PRO A 106 -15.21 -10.05 26.07
N GLU A 107 -16.34 -9.69 25.45
CA GLU A 107 -17.68 -10.07 25.89
C GLU A 107 -17.98 -11.55 25.65
N ASP A 108 -17.31 -12.22 24.72
CA ASP A 108 -17.38 -13.67 24.55
C ASP A 108 -16.60 -14.35 25.69
N LEU A 109 -17.27 -14.49 26.84
CA LEU A 109 -16.65 -14.94 28.08
C LEU A 109 -16.31 -16.44 28.07
N ASN A 110 -17.01 -17.22 27.26
CA ASN A 110 -16.84 -18.66 27.18
C ASN A 110 -15.95 -19.08 25.97
N GLY A 111 -15.68 -18.13 25.04
CA GLY A 111 -14.84 -18.33 23.87
C GLY A 111 -15.46 -19.24 22.80
N ASP A 112 -16.79 -19.31 22.73
CA ASP A 112 -17.49 -20.15 21.74
C ASP A 112 -17.80 -19.43 20.42
N GLY A 113 -17.45 -18.13 20.31
CA GLY A 113 -17.71 -17.29 19.14
C GLY A 113 -19.18 -16.85 19.02
N ILE A 114 -19.99 -17.03 20.07
CA ILE A 114 -21.40 -16.65 20.11
C ILE A 114 -21.64 -15.69 21.26
N LEU A 115 -22.14 -14.50 20.96
CA LEU A 115 -22.54 -13.54 21.98
C LEU A 115 -24.01 -13.72 22.32
N ASN A 116 -24.29 -14.38 23.42
CA ASN A 116 -25.65 -14.53 23.92
C ASN A 116 -26.12 -13.27 24.68
N ALA A 117 -27.41 -13.20 25.01
CA ALA A 117 -28.02 -12.00 25.63
C ALA A 117 -27.36 -11.57 26.97
N ALA A 118 -26.71 -12.48 27.70
CA ALA A 118 -26.03 -12.14 28.93
C ALA A 118 -24.62 -11.55 28.67
N GLU A 119 -23.99 -11.91 27.59
CA GLU A 119 -22.68 -11.43 27.15
C GLU A 119 -22.79 -10.09 26.41
N LEU A 120 -23.82 -9.91 25.58
CA LEU A 120 -24.08 -8.67 24.85
C LEU A 120 -24.45 -7.48 25.76
N GLY A 121 -25.01 -7.72 26.92
CA GLY A 121 -25.57 -6.64 27.75
C GLY A 121 -26.82 -6.00 27.13
N THR A 122 -27.03 -4.70 27.37
CA THR A 122 -28.29 -3.99 26.99
C THR A 122 -28.04 -2.73 26.16
N ASP A 123 -26.82 -2.42 25.79
CA ASP A 123 -26.46 -1.17 25.09
C ASP A 123 -26.49 -1.31 23.55
N GLY A 124 -26.70 -2.54 23.04
CA GLY A 124 -26.79 -2.83 21.60
C GLY A 124 -25.47 -2.76 20.86
N THR A 125 -24.35 -2.84 21.62
CA THR A 125 -23.00 -2.91 21.06
C THR A 125 -22.20 -3.98 21.79
N PHE A 126 -21.11 -4.44 21.16
CA PHE A 126 -20.04 -5.17 21.83
C PHE A 126 -18.67 -4.58 21.45
N ASN A 127 -17.65 -4.88 22.20
CA ASN A 127 -16.32 -4.37 21.96
C ASN A 127 -15.47 -5.39 21.18
N ALA A 128 -14.82 -4.91 20.13
CA ALA A 128 -13.71 -5.61 19.50
C ALA A 128 -12.39 -4.99 19.98
N GLN A 129 -11.50 -5.80 20.48
CA GLN A 129 -10.12 -5.40 20.78
C GLN A 129 -9.23 -5.83 19.65
N VAL A 130 -8.61 -4.85 18.96
CA VAL A 130 -7.62 -5.09 17.93
C VAL A 130 -6.25 -4.99 18.57
N ALA A 131 -5.55 -6.12 18.64
CA ALA A 131 -4.21 -6.19 19.20
C ALA A 131 -3.22 -5.45 18.30
N LEU A 132 -2.37 -4.63 18.89
CA LEU A 132 -1.36 -3.86 18.22
C LEU A 132 -0.10 -4.70 17.99
N GLY A 133 0.47 -4.61 16.81
CA GLY A 133 1.74 -5.19 16.44
C GLY A 133 2.93 -4.38 16.96
N PRO A 134 4.15 -4.93 16.86
CA PRO A 134 5.37 -4.30 17.36
C PRO A 134 5.74 -2.99 16.64
N ASP A 135 5.25 -2.78 15.42
CA ASP A 135 5.54 -1.58 14.63
C ASP A 135 4.50 -0.46 14.83
N ALA A 136 3.41 -0.73 15.57
CA ALA A 136 2.42 0.29 15.89
C ALA A 136 2.99 1.38 16.79
N ILE A 137 2.72 2.64 16.46
CA ILE A 137 3.18 3.81 17.22
C ILE A 137 2.01 4.74 17.57
N ASP A 138 2.26 5.69 18.45
CA ASP A 138 1.29 6.77 18.75
C ASP A 138 0.97 7.54 17.48
N GLY A 139 -0.33 7.65 17.17
CA GLY A 139 -0.81 8.25 15.91
C GLY A 139 -1.10 7.26 14.77
N THR A 140 -0.71 5.97 14.88
CA THR A 140 -1.14 4.93 13.92
C THR A 140 -2.67 4.95 13.83
N VAL A 141 -3.20 4.88 12.61
CA VAL A 141 -4.65 4.82 12.37
C VAL A 141 -5.04 3.40 12.03
N VAL A 142 -5.96 2.83 12.82
CA VAL A 142 -6.57 1.53 12.57
C VAL A 142 -8.02 1.75 12.15
N ASN A 143 -8.39 1.30 10.97
CA ASN A 143 -9.77 1.30 10.50
C ASN A 143 -10.45 0.00 10.94
N VAL A 144 -11.56 0.09 11.63
CA VAL A 144 -12.37 -1.08 12.01
C VAL A 144 -13.77 -0.92 11.43
N ASN A 145 -14.15 -1.80 10.53
CA ASN A 145 -15.43 -1.78 9.83
C ASN A 145 -15.79 -0.38 9.28
N GLY A 146 -14.80 0.34 8.70
CA GLY A 146 -14.99 1.68 8.13
C GLY A 146 -14.88 2.84 9.12
N THR A 147 -14.63 2.59 10.41
CA THR A 147 -14.43 3.63 11.44
C THR A 147 -12.95 3.71 11.83
N ASN A 148 -12.37 4.91 11.77
CA ASN A 148 -10.98 5.13 12.12
C ASN A 148 -10.79 5.34 13.62
N TYR A 149 -9.83 4.63 14.18
CA TYR A 149 -9.35 4.73 15.56
C TYR A 149 -7.87 5.13 15.53
N THR A 150 -7.51 6.22 16.21
CA THR A 150 -6.12 6.64 16.32
C THR A 150 -5.50 6.02 17.55
N VAL A 151 -4.44 5.26 17.37
CA VAL A 151 -3.67 4.66 18.46
C VAL A 151 -3.07 5.74 19.34
N THR A 152 -3.25 5.61 20.64
CA THR A 152 -2.69 6.51 21.65
C THR A 152 -1.61 5.81 22.47
N ALA A 153 -0.83 6.59 23.22
CA ALA A 153 0.14 6.03 24.17
C ALA A 153 -0.49 5.09 25.21
N ALA A 154 -1.78 5.28 25.55
CA ALA A 154 -2.51 4.39 26.45
C ALA A 154 -2.83 3.05 25.76
N ASP A 155 -3.21 3.08 24.49
CA ASP A 155 -3.48 1.86 23.71
C ASP A 155 -2.22 1.04 23.51
N LEU A 156 -1.09 1.70 23.22
CA LEU A 156 0.23 1.04 23.15
C LEU A 156 0.61 0.38 24.48
N ALA A 157 0.32 1.04 25.62
CA ALA A 157 0.59 0.46 26.94
C ALA A 157 -0.33 -0.73 27.25
N ASN A 158 -1.56 -0.72 26.74
CA ASN A 158 -2.52 -1.82 26.85
C ASN A 158 -2.24 -2.95 25.85
N GLY A 159 -1.60 -2.64 24.72
CA GLY A 159 -1.33 -3.56 23.61
C GLY A 159 -2.51 -3.73 22.65
N TYR A 160 -3.57 -2.93 22.72
CA TYR A 160 -4.73 -3.00 21.84
C TYR A 160 -5.50 -1.67 21.79
N ILE A 161 -6.25 -1.46 20.71
CA ILE A 161 -7.35 -0.48 20.66
C ILE A 161 -8.68 -1.18 20.91
N THR A 162 -9.69 -0.43 21.34
CA THR A 162 -11.07 -0.92 21.49
C THR A 162 -12.01 -0.22 20.53
N ALA A 163 -12.72 -1.00 19.73
CA ALA A 163 -13.73 -0.54 18.79
C ALA A 163 -15.12 -1.03 19.22
N ALA A 164 -16.10 -0.13 19.33
CA ALA A 164 -17.49 -0.50 19.61
C ALA A 164 -18.18 -0.93 18.31
N ILE A 165 -18.67 -2.17 18.27
CA ILE A 165 -19.35 -2.76 17.12
C ILE A 165 -20.86 -2.77 17.37
N PRO A 166 -21.66 -2.13 16.54
CA PRO A 166 -23.13 -2.11 16.71
C PRO A 166 -23.75 -3.45 16.33
N VAL A 167 -24.66 -3.93 17.15
CA VAL A 167 -25.48 -5.11 16.86
C VAL A 167 -26.74 -4.66 16.14
N THR A 168 -26.90 -5.08 14.89
CA THR A 168 -28.04 -4.71 14.04
C THR A 168 -29.08 -5.81 13.91
N GLY A 169 -28.81 -6.99 14.47
CA GLY A 169 -29.70 -8.17 14.44
C GLY A 169 -28.96 -9.43 14.86
N GLU A 170 -29.67 -10.54 14.94
CA GLU A 170 -29.09 -11.87 15.19
C GLU A 170 -28.38 -12.40 13.93
N GLY A 171 -27.27 -13.11 14.11
CA GLY A 171 -26.51 -13.76 13.05
C GLY A 171 -25.01 -13.42 13.08
N PRO A 172 -24.26 -13.84 12.04
CA PRO A 172 -22.83 -13.61 11.99
C PRO A 172 -22.51 -12.11 11.79
N VAL A 173 -21.53 -11.62 12.54
CA VAL A 173 -20.98 -10.26 12.42
C VAL A 173 -19.49 -10.40 12.10
N ALA A 174 -19.10 -9.95 10.92
CA ALA A 174 -17.70 -9.87 10.53
C ALA A 174 -17.05 -8.60 11.09
N ILE A 175 -15.87 -8.74 11.64
CA ILE A 175 -15.04 -7.65 12.13
C ILE A 175 -13.77 -7.62 11.29
N HIS A 176 -13.58 -6.56 10.55
CA HIS A 176 -12.42 -6.33 9.71
C HIS A 176 -11.66 -5.13 10.24
N ALA A 177 -10.37 -5.30 10.49
CA ALA A 177 -9.49 -4.21 10.85
C ALA A 177 -8.32 -4.11 9.88
N GLU A 178 -7.97 -2.89 9.51
CA GLU A 178 -6.83 -2.59 8.66
C GLU A 178 -6.05 -1.41 9.21
N ALA A 179 -4.73 -1.44 9.06
CA ALA A 179 -3.85 -0.33 9.32
C ALA A 179 -2.90 -0.14 8.13
N VAL A 180 -2.53 1.09 7.85
CA VAL A 180 -1.68 1.43 6.71
C VAL A 180 -0.38 2.01 7.23
N ASP A 181 0.75 1.46 6.77
CA ASP A 181 2.06 1.98 7.11
C ASP A 181 2.39 3.30 6.37
N ALA A 182 3.54 3.89 6.67
CA ALA A 182 3.97 5.15 6.06
C ALA A 182 4.26 5.03 4.55
N GLN A 183 4.45 3.81 4.04
CA GLN A 183 4.70 3.49 2.64
C GLN A 183 3.39 3.18 1.89
N GLY A 184 2.27 3.04 2.62
CA GLY A 184 0.95 2.75 2.06
C GLY A 184 0.65 1.26 1.95
N ASN A 185 1.48 0.37 2.51
CA ASN A 185 1.15 -1.05 2.56
C ASN A 185 0.14 -1.31 3.68
N VAL A 186 -0.82 -2.20 3.41
CA VAL A 186 -1.95 -2.48 4.29
C VAL A 186 -1.69 -3.74 5.10
N ASP A 187 -1.81 -3.62 6.42
CA ASP A 187 -1.82 -4.72 7.38
C ASP A 187 -3.25 -4.98 7.85
N VAL A 188 -3.67 -6.23 7.89
CA VAL A 188 -5.07 -6.63 8.13
C VAL A 188 -5.23 -7.67 9.22
N ALA A 189 -6.35 -7.57 9.96
CA ALA A 189 -6.82 -8.61 10.87
C ALA A 189 -8.34 -8.79 10.72
N ASP A 190 -8.79 -10.03 10.77
CA ASP A 190 -10.19 -10.39 10.63
C ASP A 190 -10.64 -11.28 11.79
N ALA A 191 -11.91 -11.12 12.20
CA ALA A 191 -12.58 -12.01 13.12
C ALA A 191 -14.08 -12.07 12.82
N ASP A 192 -14.69 -13.21 13.13
CA ASP A 192 -16.14 -13.41 13.06
C ASP A 192 -16.70 -13.74 14.43
N VAL A 193 -17.85 -13.16 14.75
CA VAL A 193 -18.64 -13.50 15.92
C VAL A 193 -20.09 -13.67 15.54
N THR A 194 -20.85 -14.51 16.23
CA THR A 194 -22.29 -14.64 16.02
C THR A 194 -23.05 -14.00 17.18
N VAL A 195 -24.06 -13.26 16.87
CA VAL A 195 -24.94 -12.58 17.84
C VAL A 195 -26.32 -13.24 17.86
#